data_a1043ee03dc6398a978518d475964359
#
_entry.id   a1043ee03dc6398a978518d475964359
#
_cell.length_a   1.000
_cell.length_b   1.000
_cell.length_c   1.000
_cell.angle_alpha   90.00
_cell.angle_beta   90.00
_cell.angle_gamma   90.00
#
_symmetry.space_group_name_H-M   'P 1'
#
loop_
_entity.id
_entity.type
_entity.pdbx_description
1 polymer ?
#
loop_
_entity_poly.entity_id
_entity_poly.type
_entity_poly.pdbx_seq_one_letter_code
_entity_poly.pdbx_strand_id
1 'polypeptide(L)' 'MTKKHFEDIASAINSIMDQHSRLQAAIALASVAIKHNPRFDSQRFFKACGVTSNSAA' A
#
# COMPACT_ATOMS: atom_id res chain seq x y z
N MET A 1 -0.85 -10.64 10.30
CA MET A 1 -0.77 -10.84 8.85
C MET A 1 0.66 -11.09 8.44
N THR A 2 0.82 -11.93 7.46
CA THR A 2 2.15 -12.23 6.97
C THR A 2 2.47 -11.38 5.76
N LYS A 3 3.70 -11.42 5.34
CA LYS A 3 4.15 -10.72 4.16
C LYS A 3 3.31 -11.09 2.94
N LYS A 4 2.94 -12.35 2.83
CA LYS A 4 2.17 -12.82 1.71
C LYS A 4 0.78 -12.17 1.69
N HIS A 5 0.19 -11.96 2.85
CA HIS A 5 -1.11 -11.30 2.92
C HIS A 5 -1.00 -9.86 2.45
N PHE A 6 0.07 -9.17 2.83
CA PHE A 6 0.25 -7.80 2.37
C PHE A 6 0.48 -7.75 0.87
N GLU A 7 1.15 -8.74 0.31
CA GLU A 7 1.34 -8.79 -1.13
C GLU A 7 0.01 -8.99 -1.86
N ASP A 8 -0.85 -9.82 -1.31
CA ASP A 8 -2.18 -10.04 -1.89
C ASP A 8 -3.02 -8.77 -1.81
N ILE A 9 -2.97 -8.08 -0.69
CA ILE A 9 -3.71 -6.84 -0.51
C ILE A 9 -3.17 -5.78 -1.49
N ALA A 10 -1.88 -5.68 -1.62
CA ALA A 10 -1.28 -4.73 -2.55
C ALA A 10 -1.68 -5.02 -3.98
N SER A 11 -1.74 -6.28 -4.34
CA SER A 11 -2.17 -6.68 -5.67
C SER A 11 -3.63 -6.28 -5.93
N ALA A 12 -4.47 -6.45 -4.93
CA ALA A 12 -5.87 -6.05 -5.03
C ALA A 12 -5.99 -4.54 -5.20
N ILE A 13 -5.21 -3.79 -4.45
CA ILE A 13 -5.21 -2.33 -4.56
C ILE A 13 -4.71 -1.91 -5.93
N ASN A 14 -3.68 -2.58 -6.43
CA ASN A 14 -3.12 -2.25 -7.71
C ASN A 14 -4.14 -2.44 -8.84
N SER A 15 -5.15 -3.24 -8.62
CA SER A 15 -6.19 -3.45 -9.64
C SER A 15 -7.19 -2.30 -9.70
N ILE A 16 -7.16 -1.38 -8.76
CA ILE A 16 -8.05 -0.23 -8.79
C ILE A 16 -7.58 0.70 -9.88
N MET A 17 -8.45 1.01 -10.83
CA MET A 17 -8.03 1.78 -11.98
C MET A 17 -7.86 3.25 -11.69
N ASP A 18 -8.65 3.80 -10.80
CA ASP A 18 -8.56 5.21 -10.48
C ASP A 18 -7.36 5.46 -9.58
N GLN A 19 -6.44 6.29 -10.05
CA GLN A 19 -5.20 6.53 -9.34
C GLN A 19 -5.42 7.15 -7.96
N HIS A 20 -6.36 8.05 -7.85
CA HIS A 20 -6.62 8.70 -6.56
C HIS A 20 -7.21 7.70 -5.56
N SER A 21 -8.14 6.87 -6.00
CA SER A 21 -8.72 5.86 -5.14
C SER A 21 -7.69 4.83 -4.72
N ARG A 22 -6.82 4.46 -5.63
CA ARG A 22 -5.75 3.52 -5.35
C ARG A 22 -4.81 4.07 -4.27
N LEU A 23 -4.48 5.34 -4.37
CA LEU A 23 -3.63 5.99 -3.38
C LEU A 23 -4.31 6.04 -2.02
N GLN A 24 -5.58 6.40 -1.99
CA GLN A 24 -6.35 6.46 -0.75
C GLN A 24 -6.40 5.11 -0.07
N ALA A 25 -6.65 4.06 -0.83
CA ALA A 25 -6.71 2.72 -0.27
C ALA A 25 -5.35 2.29 0.29
N ALA A 26 -4.28 2.60 -0.42
CA ALA A 26 -2.94 2.24 0.01
C ALA A 26 -2.58 2.97 1.31
N ILE A 27 -2.91 4.25 1.41
CA ILE A 27 -2.63 5.02 2.61
C ILE A 27 -3.40 4.49 3.80
N ALA A 28 -4.67 4.19 3.61
CA ALA A 28 -5.51 3.70 4.70
C ALA A 28 -4.98 2.37 5.24
N LEU A 29 -4.63 1.46 4.34
CA LEU A 29 -4.13 0.17 4.78
C LEU A 29 -2.74 0.27 5.40
N ALA A 30 -1.88 1.11 4.85
CA ALA A 30 -0.55 1.30 5.42
C ALA A 30 -0.63 1.86 6.83
N SER A 31 -1.57 2.77 7.07
CA SER A 31 -1.73 3.35 8.40
C SER A 31 -2.12 2.29 9.43
N VAL A 32 -2.99 1.38 9.06
CA VAL A 32 -3.39 0.30 9.94
C VAL A 32 -2.23 -0.68 10.14
N ALA A 33 -1.55 -1.02 9.06
CA ALA A 33 -0.46 -1.99 9.11
C ALA A 33 0.68 -1.51 10.02
N ILE A 34 1.02 -0.23 9.92
CA ILE A 34 2.13 0.29 10.70
C ILE A 34 1.75 0.39 12.17
N LYS A 35 0.47 0.58 12.46
CA LYS A 35 0.01 0.65 13.82
C LYS A 35 0.16 -0.70 14.52
N HIS A 36 -0.05 -1.79 13.81
CA HIS A 36 0.06 -3.12 14.38
C HIS A 36 1.45 -3.71 14.20
N ASN A 37 2.24 -3.19 13.28
CA ASN A 37 3.57 -3.70 13.02
C ASN A 37 4.49 -2.52 12.71
N PRO A 38 5.21 -2.01 13.71
CA PRO A 38 6.07 -0.84 13.50
C PRO A 38 7.18 -1.04 12.49
N ARG A 39 7.48 -2.30 12.16
CA ARG A 39 8.51 -2.55 11.15
C ARG A 39 7.96 -2.66 9.74
N PHE A 40 6.68 -2.36 9.58
CA PHE A 40 6.06 -2.45 8.27
C PHE A 40 6.73 -1.47 7.30
N ASP A 41 7.09 -1.95 6.14
CA ASP A 41 7.76 -1.14 5.13
C ASP A 41 6.72 -0.51 4.22
N SER A 42 6.31 0.70 4.54
CA SER A 42 5.26 1.39 3.78
C SER A 42 5.67 1.68 2.36
N GLN A 43 6.91 2.04 2.13
CA GLN A 43 7.36 2.38 0.78
C GLN A 43 7.28 1.18 -0.15
N ARG A 44 7.68 0.03 0.36
CA ARG A 44 7.61 -1.19 -0.41
C ARG A 44 6.16 -1.56 -0.71
N PHE A 45 5.29 -1.34 0.28
CA PHE A 45 3.87 -1.61 0.11
C PHE A 45 3.27 -0.69 -0.95
N PHE A 46 3.57 0.60 -0.91
CA PHE A 46 3.07 1.54 -1.90
C PHE A 46 3.54 1.18 -3.30
N LYS A 47 4.77 0.76 -3.42
CA LYS A 47 5.30 0.36 -4.72
C LYS A 47 4.55 -0.86 -5.24
N ALA A 48 4.25 -1.81 -4.38
CA ALA A 48 3.51 -3.00 -4.77
C ALA A 48 2.06 -2.67 -5.11
N CYS A 49 1.50 -1.63 -4.51
CA CYS A 49 0.14 -1.19 -4.82
C CYS A 49 0.07 -0.42 -6.14
N GLY A 50 1.20 -0.09 -6.70
CA GLY A 50 1.18 0.68 -7.94
C GLY A 50 0.98 2.16 -7.71
N VAL A 51 1.32 2.68 -6.53
CA VAL A 51 1.25 4.10 -6.27
C VAL A 51 2.65 4.59 -5.99
N THR A 52 2.99 5.78 -6.50
CA THR A 52 4.30 6.32 -6.28
C THR A 52 4.16 7.42 -5.28
N SER A 53 4.76 7.21 -4.17
CA SER A 53 4.60 8.18 -3.13
C SER A 53 5.41 9.40 -3.39
N ASN A 54 6.35 9.32 -4.27
CA ASN A 54 7.09 10.46 -4.43
C ASN A 54 6.81 11.14 -5.62
N SER A 55 5.72 11.14 -5.89
CA SER A 55 5.34 11.81 -6.98
C SER A 55 5.98 13.06 -7.16
N ALA A 56 6.42 13.57 -6.21
CA ALA A 56 6.91 14.81 -6.34
C ALA A 56 8.04 14.84 -7.12
N ALA A 57 8.42 13.92 -7.17
CA ALA A 57 9.51 14.04 -7.89
C ALA A 57 9.22 14.84 -8.86
#